data_4041dbdc0a95a77d58cd93f2b0248d06
#
_entry.id   4041dbdc0a95a77d58cd93f2b0248d06
#
_cell.length_a   1.000
_cell.length_b   1.000
_cell.length_c   1.000
_cell.angle_alpha   90.00
_cell.angle_beta   90.00
_cell.angle_gamma   90.00
#
_symmetry.space_group_name_H-M   'P 1'
#
loop_
_entity.id
_entity.type
_entity.pdbx_description
1 polymer ?
#
loop_
_entity_poly.entity_id
_entity_poly.type
_entity_poly.pdbx_seq_one_letter_code
_entity_poly.pdbx_strand_id
1 'polypeptide(L)'
;MMKGLAKEQLVARALEEGFVRAGVCRPDAVPEAAGRLRAFLAQGRHGQMGWMEAREGWRGNPAALWPEARSVVMLAEAYTPEIDPLAGLEERDRGLISVYA
;
A
#
# COMPACT_ATOMS: atom_id res chain seq x y z
N MET A 1 -12.31 -18.44 18.35
CA MET A 1 -12.71 -17.48 19.27
C MET A 1 -12.61 -16.04 18.81
N MET A 2 -11.93 -15.25 19.59
CA MET A 2 -11.81 -13.82 19.33
C MET A 2 -11.18 -13.50 17.97
N LYS A 3 -10.24 -14.32 17.51
CA LYS A 3 -9.52 -14.06 16.26
C LYS A 3 -10.43 -14.03 15.03
N GLY A 4 -11.35 -14.98 14.90
CA GLY A 4 -12.26 -15.02 13.76
C GLY A 4 -13.22 -13.85 13.74
N LEU A 5 -13.83 -13.56 14.88
CA LEU A 5 -14.74 -12.44 15.01
C LEU A 5 -14.00 -11.12 14.80
N ALA A 6 -12.80 -10.99 15.37
CA ALA A 6 -12.02 -9.78 15.24
C ALA A 6 -11.70 -9.46 13.78
N LYS A 7 -11.33 -10.47 12.99
CA LYS A 7 -11.05 -10.29 11.57
C LYS A 7 -12.28 -9.79 10.82
N GLU A 8 -13.42 -10.46 11.00
CA GLU A 8 -14.65 -10.09 10.31
C GLU A 8 -15.12 -8.70 10.72
N GLN A 9 -15.03 -8.38 12.01
CA GLN A 9 -15.42 -7.07 12.51
C GLN A 9 -14.50 -5.96 11.97
N LEU A 10 -13.21 -6.24 11.88
CA LEU A 10 -12.25 -5.29 11.37
C LEU A 10 -12.50 -4.98 9.91
N VAL A 11 -12.72 -6.02 9.10
CA VAL A 11 -13.02 -5.84 7.67
C VAL A 11 -14.33 -5.05 7.50
N ALA A 12 -15.37 -5.41 8.25
CA ALA A 12 -16.65 -4.70 8.20
C ALA A 12 -16.47 -3.23 8.57
N ARG A 13 -15.71 -2.95 9.63
CA ARG A 13 -15.48 -1.57 10.07
C ARG A 13 -14.70 -0.77 9.03
N ALA A 14 -13.72 -1.39 8.38
CA ALA A 14 -12.95 -0.72 7.35
C ALA A 14 -13.84 -0.30 6.18
N LEU A 15 -14.77 -1.17 5.77
CA LEU A 15 -15.70 -0.85 4.69
C LEU A 15 -16.65 0.26 5.11
N GLU A 16 -17.09 0.28 6.38
CA GLU A 16 -17.92 1.35 6.91
C GLU A 16 -17.20 2.70 6.89
N GLU A 17 -15.90 2.69 7.10
CA GLU A 17 -15.08 3.90 7.10
C GLU A 17 -14.77 4.42 5.69
N GLY A 18 -15.16 3.68 4.66
CA GLY A 18 -15.02 4.12 3.28
C GLY A 18 -13.94 3.41 2.47
N PHE A 19 -13.22 2.47 3.05
CA PHE A 19 -12.27 1.68 2.28
C PHE A 19 -13.01 0.73 1.35
N VAL A 20 -12.51 0.56 0.14
CA VAL A 20 -13.16 -0.30 -0.85
C VAL A 20 -12.83 -1.78 -0.63
N ARG A 21 -11.71 -2.07 0.01
CA ARG A 21 -11.30 -3.41 0.36
C ARG A 21 -10.47 -3.40 1.63
N ALA A 22 -10.53 -4.50 2.35
CA ALA A 22 -9.70 -4.73 3.52
C ALA A 22 -9.38 -6.21 3.61
N GLY A 23 -8.18 -6.53 4.03
CA GLY A 23 -7.76 -7.91 4.20
C GLY A 23 -6.78 -8.03 5.36
N VAL A 24 -6.69 -9.24 5.89
CA VAL A 24 -5.78 -9.54 6.99
C VAL A 24 -4.94 -10.75 6.58
N CYS A 25 -3.65 -10.67 6.77
CA CYS A 25 -2.75 -11.77 6.48
C CYS A 25 -1.70 -11.88 7.58
N ARG A 26 -0.94 -12.97 7.52
CA ARG A 26 0.22 -13.15 8.41
C ARG A 26 1.38 -12.30 7.90
N PRO A 27 2.33 -11.93 8.78
CA PRO A 27 3.51 -11.19 8.35
C PRO A 27 4.36 -11.94 7.32
N ASP A 28 4.26 -13.27 7.28
CA ASP A 28 5.00 -14.11 6.34
C ASP A 28 4.19 -14.52 5.10
N ALA A 29 3.08 -13.85 4.84
CA ALA A 29 2.18 -14.21 3.73
C ALA A 29 2.83 -14.05 2.36
N VAL A 30 3.79 -13.14 2.22
CA VAL A 30 4.49 -12.89 0.95
C VAL A 30 6.00 -12.98 1.19
N PRO A 31 6.53 -14.20 1.37
CA PRO A 31 7.95 -14.37 1.69
C PRO A 31 8.89 -13.92 0.58
N GLU A 32 8.42 -13.90 -0.67
CA GLU A 32 9.22 -13.47 -1.81
C GLU A 32 9.35 -11.95 -1.96
N ALA A 33 8.63 -11.18 -1.13
CA ALA A 33 8.64 -9.72 -1.23
C ALA A 33 10.03 -9.12 -1.01
N ALA A 34 10.78 -9.64 -0.05
CA ALA A 34 12.13 -9.15 0.25
C ALA A 34 13.07 -9.32 -0.94
N GLY A 35 13.03 -10.49 -1.59
CA GLY A 35 13.85 -10.75 -2.77
C GLY A 35 13.45 -9.90 -3.96
N ARG A 36 12.17 -9.69 -4.15
CA ARG A 36 11.66 -8.82 -5.22
C ARG A 36 12.08 -7.37 -5.03
N LEU A 37 12.00 -6.88 -3.80
CA LEU A 37 12.46 -5.53 -3.49
C LEU A 37 13.96 -5.38 -3.75
N ARG A 38 14.75 -6.36 -3.32
CA ARG A 38 16.19 -6.35 -3.54
C ARG A 38 16.53 -6.29 -5.03
N ALA A 39 15.85 -7.10 -5.85
CA ALA A 39 16.05 -7.11 -7.28
C ALA A 39 15.66 -5.77 -7.91
N PHE A 40 14.56 -5.19 -7.47
CA PHE A 40 14.09 -3.88 -7.92
C PHE A 40 15.14 -2.80 -7.65
N LEU A 41 15.68 -2.78 -6.43
CA LEU A 41 16.70 -1.81 -6.03
C LEU A 41 18.01 -2.02 -6.77
N ALA A 42 18.42 -3.28 -6.95
CA ALA A 42 19.65 -3.61 -7.68
C ALA A 42 19.61 -3.17 -9.13
N GLN A 43 18.41 -3.13 -9.73
CA GLN A 43 18.23 -2.65 -11.10
C GLN A 43 18.04 -1.14 -11.17
N GLY A 44 18.12 -0.43 -10.05
CA GLY A 44 17.99 1.02 -10.02
C GLY A 44 16.59 1.55 -10.34
N ARG A 45 15.58 0.70 -10.27
CA ARG A 45 14.21 1.07 -10.65
C ARG A 45 13.56 2.10 -9.73
N HIS A 46 14.12 2.30 -8.55
CA HIS A 46 13.64 3.31 -7.62
C HIS A 46 14.11 4.73 -8.00
N GLY A 47 14.99 4.85 -8.99
CA GLY A 47 15.48 6.14 -9.46
C GLY A 47 16.12 6.96 -8.34
N GLN A 48 15.61 8.16 -8.13
CA GLN A 48 16.13 9.06 -7.10
C GLN A 48 15.46 8.87 -5.73
N MET A 49 14.56 7.91 -5.59
CA MET A 49 13.88 7.64 -4.32
C MET A 49 14.77 6.81 -3.40
N GLY A 50 15.87 7.43 -2.93
CA GLY A 50 16.84 6.76 -2.07
C GLY A 50 16.26 6.21 -0.76
N TRP A 51 15.13 6.75 -0.32
CA TRP A 51 14.44 6.26 0.87
C TRP A 51 13.99 4.81 0.73
N MET A 52 13.84 4.31 -0.50
CA MET A 52 13.46 2.91 -0.72
C MET A 52 14.60 1.94 -0.36
N GLU A 53 15.85 2.38 -0.51
CA GLU A 53 17.00 1.58 -0.10
C GLU A 53 17.18 1.59 1.41
N ALA A 54 16.88 2.72 2.03
CA ALA A 54 17.00 2.85 3.47
C ALA A 54 16.04 1.88 4.14
N ARG A 55 16.57 1.11 5.08
CA ARG A 55 15.78 0.14 5.84
C ARG A 55 15.10 -0.91 4.94
N GLU A 56 15.79 -1.32 3.89
CA GLU A 56 15.30 -2.32 2.95
C GLU A 56 14.79 -3.57 3.67
N GLY A 57 15.49 -4.03 4.70
CA GLY A 57 15.09 -5.21 5.47
C GLY A 57 13.71 -5.07 6.10
N TRP A 58 13.36 -3.86 6.54
CA TRP A 58 12.04 -3.61 7.12
C TRP A 58 10.95 -3.59 6.04
N ARG A 59 11.28 -3.03 4.89
CA ARG A 59 10.30 -2.86 3.82
C ARG A 59 9.90 -4.17 3.16
N GLY A 60 10.83 -5.12 3.13
CA GLY A 60 10.58 -6.41 2.51
C GLY A 60 9.99 -7.45 3.45
N ASN A 61 9.97 -7.17 4.76
CA ASN A 61 9.55 -8.17 5.75
C ASN A 61 8.94 -7.48 6.98
N PRO A 62 7.61 -7.56 7.15
CA PRO A 62 6.97 -6.95 8.32
C PRO A 62 7.52 -7.45 9.65
N ALA A 63 7.91 -8.71 9.74
CA ALA A 63 8.46 -9.27 10.97
C ALA A 63 9.83 -8.69 11.33
N ALA A 64 10.58 -8.21 10.35
CA ALA A 64 11.85 -7.53 10.60
C ALA A 64 11.63 -6.15 11.19
N LEU A 65 10.58 -5.47 10.77
CA LEU A 65 10.19 -4.18 11.33
C LEU A 65 9.66 -4.33 12.76
N TRP A 66 8.81 -5.32 12.95
CA TRP A 66 8.18 -5.56 14.25
C TRP A 66 8.05 -7.05 14.49
N PRO A 67 9.04 -7.67 15.19
CA PRO A 67 9.05 -9.12 15.38
C PRO A 67 7.84 -9.69 16.11
N GLU A 68 7.16 -8.88 16.91
CA GLU A 68 5.98 -9.30 17.65
C GLU A 68 4.69 -9.24 16.83
N ALA A 69 4.75 -8.70 15.61
CA ALA A 69 3.58 -8.62 14.75
C ALA A 69 3.06 -10.02 14.39
N ARG A 70 1.76 -10.21 14.54
CA ARG A 70 1.10 -11.49 14.22
C ARG A 70 0.19 -11.38 13.02
N SER A 71 -0.20 -10.15 12.67
CA SER A 71 -1.11 -9.90 11.57
C SER A 71 -0.74 -8.61 10.88
N VAL A 72 -1.03 -8.56 9.58
CA VAL A 72 -0.89 -7.36 8.77
C VAL A 72 -2.27 -7.05 8.20
N VAL A 73 -2.72 -5.82 8.39
CA VAL A 73 -3.99 -5.34 7.84
C VAL A 73 -3.68 -4.52 6.61
N MET A 74 -4.29 -4.90 5.50
CA MET A 74 -4.16 -4.17 4.24
C MET A 74 -5.47 -3.48 3.93
N LEU A 75 -5.40 -2.21 3.60
CA LEU A 75 -6.56 -1.39 3.28
C LEU A 75 -6.37 -0.80 1.89
N ALA A 76 -7.44 -0.78 1.11
CA ALA A 76 -7.43 -0.16 -0.21
C ALA A 76 -8.45 0.96 -0.24
N GLU A 77 -8.01 2.12 -0.68
CA GLU A 77 -8.86 3.30 -0.80
C GLU A 77 -8.90 3.72 -2.27
N ALA A 78 -10.10 4.00 -2.76
CA ALA A 78 -10.25 4.50 -4.12
C ALA A 78 -10.19 6.04 -4.11
N TYR A 79 -9.48 6.59 -5.06
CA TYR A 79 -9.43 8.04 -5.25
C TYR A 79 -9.76 8.41 -6.70
N THR A 80 -10.64 7.62 -7.31
CA THR A 80 -11.12 7.85 -8.68
C THR A 80 -11.92 9.16 -8.71
N PRO A 81 -11.54 10.13 -9.55
CA PRO A 81 -12.28 11.39 -9.62
C PRO A 81 -13.64 11.21 -10.28
N GLU A 82 -14.58 12.10 -9.95
CA GLU A 82 -15.92 12.08 -10.56
C GLU A 82 -15.90 12.55 -12.02
N ILE A 83 -14.90 13.34 -12.37
CA ILE A 83 -14.73 13.85 -13.74
C ILE A 83 -13.48 13.25 -14.35
N ASP A 84 -13.41 13.24 -15.67
CA ASP A 84 -12.21 12.76 -16.39
C ASP A 84 -11.01 13.63 -16.00
N PRO A 85 -9.97 13.06 -15.36
CA PRO A 85 -8.81 13.85 -14.95
C PRO A 85 -8.01 14.43 -16.11
N LEU A 86 -8.19 13.90 -17.32
CA LEU A 86 -7.49 14.40 -18.51
C LEU A 86 -8.24 15.54 -19.20
N ALA A 87 -9.47 15.81 -18.81
CA ALA A 87 -10.27 16.88 -19.41
C ALA A 87 -9.60 18.25 -19.26
N GLY A 88 -8.86 18.45 -18.17
CA GLY A 88 -8.14 19.70 -17.93
C GLY A 88 -7.03 20.01 -18.92
N LEU A 89 -6.56 19.01 -19.67
CA LEU A 89 -5.51 19.20 -20.67
C LEU A 89 -5.94 20.06 -21.84
N GLU A 90 -7.24 20.23 -22.04
CA GLU A 90 -7.77 21.10 -23.10
C GLU A 90 -7.59 22.58 -22.77
N GLU A 91 -7.41 22.90 -21.50
CA GLU A 91 -7.19 24.28 -21.05
C GLU A 91 -5.70 24.57 -21.00
N ARG A 92 -5.17 25.15 -22.09
CA ARG A 92 -3.73 25.33 -22.27
C ARG A 92 -3.08 26.31 -21.30
N ASP A 93 -3.85 27.19 -20.70
CA ASP A 93 -3.37 28.21 -19.78
C ASP A 93 -3.36 27.74 -18.31
N ARG A 94 -3.72 26.48 -18.05
CA ARG A 94 -3.80 25.93 -16.70
C ARG A 94 -2.93 24.68 -16.55
N GLY A 95 -2.34 24.56 -15.37
CA GLY A 95 -1.66 23.34 -15.00
C GLY A 95 -2.65 22.27 -14.56
N LEU A 96 -2.23 21.02 -14.66
CA LEU A 96 -3.02 19.86 -14.23
C LEU A 96 -2.27 19.10 -13.15
N ILE A 97 -2.94 18.87 -12.01
CA ILE A 97 -2.35 18.16 -10.88
C ILE A 97 -2.98 16.77 -10.80
N SER A 98 -2.15 15.78 -10.51
CA SER A 98 -2.61 14.40 -10.36
C SER A 98 -3.64 14.28 -9.23
N VAL A 99 -4.58 13.34 -9.39
CA VAL A 99 -5.67 13.15 -8.43
C VAL A 99 -5.21 12.76 -7.03
N TYR A 100 -4.00 12.25 -6.89
CA TYR A 100 -3.45 11.87 -5.57
C TYR A 100 -2.50 12.93 -5.01
N ALA A 101 -2.36 14.02 -5.68
CA ALA A 101 -1.53 15.12 -5.21
C ALA A 101 -2.30 15.98 -4.21
#